data_dd1b245281abc2e79cd5e8c3f20cefa9
#
_entry.id   dd1b245281abc2e79cd5e8c3f20cefa9
#
_cell.length_a   1.000
_cell.length_b   1.000
_cell.length_c   1.000
_cell.angle_alpha   90.00
_cell.angle_beta   90.00
_cell.angle_gamma   90.00
#
_symmetry.space_group_name_H-M   'P 1'
#
loop_
_entity.id
_entity.type
_entity.pdbx_description
1 polymer ?
#
loop_
_entity_poly.entity_id
_entity_poly.type
_entity_poly.pdbx_seq_one_letter_code
_entity_poly.pdbx_strand_id
1 'polypeptide(L)'
;MTRNDPTRTIAAPTGTTLNAKSWLTEAPLRMLMNNLHPDVAERPQELVVYGGIGRAARDWESFDAIVETLKRLDDDQTLLVQSGKPVGVFRTHADAPRVLIANSNLVPRWANWDHFNELDKKGLAMYGQMTAGSWIYIGAQGIVQGTYETFVEMGRQHFGGDLTGKWLFTGGLGGMGGAQPLAAVMAGASCLAVECRKSSIDMRLRTGYLDTWTDNLDEALRLIDESCKAGTPKSVGLLGNVADVLAELLKRGVKPDLLTDQTSAHDPVNGYLPQGWTVEQWDEKRVSAPKEVEKAARASMANHIRAMLGFHALGVPTVDYGNNLRQMALEEGVANAFDFPGFVPAYIRPLFCRGIGPFRWAALSGDPEDIAKTDAKVKELIPDNPHLHRWLDMAAEKIKFQGLPARICWVGLGDRDRLGLAFNEMVANGELKAPVVIGRDHLDSGSVASPNRETEAMADGSDAVSDWPLLNALLNTASGATWVSLHHGGGVGMGFSQHAGMVIVCDGTEAAAKRIGRVLWNDPATGVMRHADAGYEIAIDCAK
;
A
#
# COMPACT_ATOMS: atom_id res chain seq x y z
N MET A 1 -6.21 -20.16 -20.02
CA MET A 1 -5.90 -19.05 -19.07
C MET A 1 -6.95 -19.04 -17.97
N THR A 2 -6.65 -19.72 -16.87
CA THR A 2 -7.59 -19.88 -15.74
C THR A 2 -7.27 -18.82 -14.68
N ARG A 3 -8.12 -17.80 -14.55
CA ARG A 3 -7.95 -16.71 -13.58
C ARG A 3 -8.78 -16.89 -12.30
N ASN A 4 -9.81 -17.71 -12.35
CA ASN A 4 -10.63 -18.03 -11.19
C ASN A 4 -10.62 -19.54 -10.95
N ASP A 5 -10.19 -19.95 -9.75
CA ASP A 5 -10.22 -21.33 -9.30
C ASP A 5 -10.71 -21.37 -7.85
N PRO A 6 -12.03 -21.61 -7.64
CA PRO A 6 -12.64 -21.61 -6.31
C PRO A 6 -12.14 -22.73 -5.39
N THR A 7 -11.40 -23.70 -5.92
CA THR A 7 -10.86 -24.83 -5.14
C THR A 7 -9.53 -24.52 -4.50
N ARG A 8 -8.85 -23.44 -4.93
CA ARG A 8 -7.52 -23.09 -4.43
C ARG A 8 -7.56 -22.29 -3.14
N THR A 9 -6.81 -22.75 -2.17
CA THR A 9 -6.46 -22.00 -0.95
C THR A 9 -4.95 -22.02 -0.82
N ILE A 10 -4.34 -20.84 -0.79
CA ILE A 10 -2.88 -20.68 -0.76
C ILE A 10 -2.47 -20.15 0.61
N ALA A 11 -1.43 -20.73 1.17
CA ALA A 11 -0.71 -20.22 2.35
C ALA A 11 0.78 -20.43 2.16
N ALA A 12 1.58 -19.47 2.64
CA ALA A 12 3.02 -19.60 2.60
C ALA A 12 3.50 -20.74 3.52
N PRO A 13 4.48 -21.54 3.11
CA PRO A 13 5.21 -22.40 4.02
C PRO A 13 5.90 -21.59 5.13
N THR A 14 6.02 -22.19 6.32
CA THR A 14 6.65 -21.56 7.49
C THR A 14 7.76 -22.45 8.07
N GLY A 15 8.56 -21.88 9.00
CA GLY A 15 9.63 -22.62 9.65
C GLY A 15 10.91 -22.65 8.82
N THR A 16 11.79 -23.61 9.15
CA THR A 16 13.16 -23.68 8.61
C THR A 16 13.32 -24.61 7.41
N THR A 17 12.29 -25.38 7.06
CA THR A 17 12.34 -26.33 5.93
C THR A 17 12.23 -25.56 4.62
N LEU A 18 13.23 -25.73 3.75
CA LEU A 18 13.24 -25.15 2.40
C LEU A 18 12.41 -26.00 1.42
N ASN A 19 11.64 -25.34 0.58
CA ASN A 19 11.01 -25.90 -0.60
C ASN A 19 11.81 -25.58 -1.87
N ALA A 20 12.67 -24.57 -1.80
CA ALA A 20 13.58 -24.13 -2.85
C ALA A 20 15.05 -24.47 -2.47
N LYS A 21 16.01 -24.14 -3.35
CA LYS A 21 17.41 -24.49 -3.15
C LYS A 21 18.14 -23.64 -2.09
N SER A 22 17.68 -22.41 -1.90
CA SER A 22 18.25 -21.46 -0.94
C SER A 22 17.20 -20.53 -0.37
N TRP A 23 17.54 -19.78 0.69
CA TRP A 23 16.68 -18.74 1.22
C TRP A 23 16.45 -17.59 0.23
N LEU A 24 17.39 -17.34 -0.70
CA LEU A 24 17.24 -16.30 -1.72
C LEU A 24 16.13 -16.61 -2.73
N THR A 25 15.79 -17.90 -2.92
CA THR A 25 14.72 -18.36 -3.81
C THR A 25 13.47 -18.81 -3.04
N GLU A 26 13.64 -19.27 -1.80
CA GLU A 26 12.53 -19.60 -0.90
C GLU A 26 11.74 -18.35 -0.47
N ALA A 27 12.42 -17.24 -0.19
CA ALA A 27 11.78 -16.03 0.28
C ALA A 27 10.77 -15.45 -0.73
N PRO A 28 11.11 -15.21 -2.01
CA PRO A 28 10.11 -14.76 -3.00
C PRO A 28 8.99 -15.77 -3.21
N LEU A 29 9.25 -17.09 -3.08
CA LEU A 29 8.24 -18.14 -3.13
C LEU A 29 7.23 -17.97 -1.99
N ARG A 30 7.70 -17.86 -0.74
CA ARG A 30 6.83 -17.67 0.42
C ARG A 30 6.04 -16.36 0.34
N MET A 31 6.68 -15.28 -0.08
CA MET A 31 6.03 -13.99 -0.19
C MET A 31 4.98 -13.93 -1.30
N LEU A 32 5.23 -14.56 -2.45
CA LEU A 32 4.21 -14.73 -3.50
C LEU A 32 2.99 -15.51 -2.97
N MET A 33 3.23 -16.61 -2.25
CA MET A 33 2.14 -17.40 -1.66
C MET A 33 1.42 -16.63 -0.54
N ASN A 34 2.16 -15.87 0.29
CA ASN A 34 1.57 -15.05 1.33
C ASN A 34 0.62 -13.97 0.78
N ASN A 35 0.93 -13.41 -0.40
CA ASN A 35 0.04 -12.47 -1.06
C ASN A 35 -1.37 -13.03 -1.34
N LEU A 36 -1.50 -14.34 -1.46
CA LEU A 36 -2.77 -15.03 -1.73
C LEU A 36 -3.37 -15.72 -0.49
N HIS A 37 -2.79 -15.49 0.69
CA HIS A 37 -3.39 -15.97 1.94
C HIS A 37 -4.80 -15.38 2.11
N PRO A 38 -5.80 -16.15 2.60
CA PRO A 38 -7.19 -15.68 2.72
C PRO A 38 -7.40 -14.43 3.59
N ASP A 39 -6.49 -14.18 4.56
CA ASP A 39 -6.54 -12.96 5.38
C ASP A 39 -5.77 -11.79 4.77
N VAL A 40 -5.00 -12.01 3.71
CA VAL A 40 -4.20 -11.01 3.02
C VAL A 40 -4.90 -10.50 1.76
N ALA A 41 -5.31 -11.42 0.87
CA ALA A 41 -5.92 -11.08 -0.42
C ALA A 41 -7.43 -10.81 -0.32
N GLU A 42 -7.92 -9.87 -1.13
CA GLU A 42 -9.35 -9.59 -1.24
C GLU A 42 -10.13 -10.72 -1.95
N ARG A 43 -9.56 -11.27 -3.02
CA ARG A 43 -10.15 -12.38 -3.80
C ARG A 43 -9.06 -13.36 -4.24
N PRO A 44 -8.53 -14.18 -3.30
CA PRO A 44 -7.37 -15.05 -3.57
C PRO A 44 -7.62 -16.06 -4.69
N GLN A 45 -8.86 -16.57 -4.85
CA GLN A 45 -9.22 -17.50 -5.92
C GLN A 45 -9.14 -16.89 -7.32
N GLU A 46 -9.19 -15.56 -7.40
CA GLU A 46 -9.03 -14.78 -8.64
C GLU A 46 -7.60 -14.21 -8.79
N LEU A 47 -6.67 -14.60 -7.92
CA LEU A 47 -5.31 -14.03 -7.81
C LEU A 47 -5.29 -12.55 -7.43
N VAL A 48 -6.43 -11.95 -7.08
CA VAL A 48 -6.56 -10.54 -6.77
C VAL A 48 -6.18 -10.29 -5.31
N VAL A 49 -5.13 -9.52 -5.12
CA VAL A 49 -4.58 -9.19 -3.81
C VAL A 49 -5.31 -7.97 -3.24
N TYR A 50 -5.32 -6.85 -3.96
CA TYR A 50 -6.06 -5.64 -3.58
C TYR A 50 -6.24 -4.67 -4.75
N GLY A 51 -7.04 -3.62 -4.54
CA GLY A 51 -7.15 -2.48 -5.46
C GLY A 51 -7.89 -2.79 -6.76
N GLY A 52 -9.03 -3.46 -6.67
CA GLY A 52 -9.89 -3.80 -7.81
C GLY A 52 -9.41 -5.03 -8.56
N ILE A 53 -8.36 -4.94 -9.35
CA ILE A 53 -7.82 -6.03 -10.18
C ILE A 53 -6.31 -6.26 -10.00
N GLY A 54 -5.69 -5.73 -8.94
CA GLY A 54 -4.27 -5.92 -8.65
C GLY A 54 -3.94 -7.36 -8.30
N ARG A 55 -3.20 -8.07 -9.17
CA ARG A 55 -2.94 -9.50 -9.06
C ARG A 55 -1.49 -9.81 -8.69
N ALA A 56 -1.28 -10.95 -8.05
CA ALA A 56 0.04 -11.50 -7.71
C ALA A 56 0.68 -12.25 -8.89
N ALA A 57 -0.12 -12.84 -9.76
CA ALA A 57 0.29 -13.52 -10.98
C ALA A 57 -0.77 -13.33 -12.07
N ARG A 58 -0.40 -13.53 -13.34
CA ARG A 58 -1.27 -13.29 -14.50
C ARG A 58 -2.48 -14.22 -14.53
N ASP A 59 -2.25 -15.48 -14.25
CA ASP A 59 -3.20 -16.58 -14.18
C ASP A 59 -2.61 -17.71 -13.33
N TRP A 60 -3.40 -18.74 -13.03
CA TRP A 60 -2.98 -19.86 -12.19
C TRP A 60 -1.85 -20.69 -12.81
N GLU A 61 -1.81 -20.83 -14.14
CA GLU A 61 -0.73 -21.51 -14.85
C GLU A 61 0.59 -20.76 -14.65
N SER A 62 0.55 -19.42 -14.74
CA SER A 62 1.72 -18.56 -14.49
C SER A 62 2.14 -18.61 -13.01
N PHE A 63 1.20 -18.62 -12.08
CA PHE A 63 1.49 -18.78 -10.65
C PHE A 63 2.24 -20.08 -10.37
N ASP A 64 1.71 -21.20 -10.86
CA ASP A 64 2.34 -22.52 -10.69
C ASP A 64 3.73 -22.56 -11.34
N ALA A 65 3.88 -21.99 -12.52
CA ALA A 65 5.17 -21.92 -13.23
C ALA A 65 6.20 -21.05 -12.49
N ILE A 66 5.79 -19.95 -11.84
CA ILE A 66 6.68 -19.14 -11.00
C ILE A 66 7.12 -19.96 -9.79
N VAL A 67 6.20 -20.60 -9.08
CA VAL A 67 6.48 -21.42 -7.90
C VAL A 67 7.46 -22.54 -8.25
N GLU A 68 7.20 -23.30 -9.31
CA GLU A 68 8.08 -24.39 -9.74
C GLU A 68 9.45 -23.90 -10.22
N THR A 69 9.51 -22.71 -10.83
CA THR A 69 10.79 -22.12 -11.23
C THR A 69 11.61 -21.71 -10.01
N LEU A 70 11.00 -21.05 -9.02
CA LEU A 70 11.68 -20.63 -7.78
C LEU A 70 12.24 -21.82 -7.00
N LYS A 71 11.55 -22.97 -6.97
CA LYS A 71 12.04 -24.19 -6.31
C LYS A 71 13.34 -24.73 -6.91
N ARG A 72 13.59 -24.51 -8.20
CA ARG A 72 14.76 -25.06 -8.92
C ARG A 72 15.80 -24.02 -9.32
N LEU A 73 15.54 -22.72 -9.11
CA LEU A 73 16.45 -21.63 -9.47
C LEU A 73 17.77 -21.73 -8.67
N ASP A 74 18.88 -21.55 -9.36
CA ASP A 74 20.21 -21.50 -8.74
C ASP A 74 20.57 -20.07 -8.31
N ASP A 75 21.50 -19.93 -7.36
CA ASP A 75 21.87 -18.64 -6.77
C ASP A 75 22.69 -17.73 -7.71
N ASP A 76 23.07 -18.22 -8.89
CA ASP A 76 23.68 -17.44 -9.97
C ASP A 76 22.70 -17.19 -11.14
N GLN A 77 21.39 -17.46 -10.94
CA GLN A 77 20.35 -17.29 -11.94
C GLN A 77 19.34 -16.24 -11.53
N THR A 78 18.72 -15.60 -12.52
CA THR A 78 17.65 -14.61 -12.35
C THR A 78 16.43 -15.01 -13.18
N LEU A 79 15.28 -15.10 -12.51
CA LEU A 79 13.98 -15.27 -13.13
C LEU A 79 13.44 -13.92 -13.59
N LEU A 80 13.00 -13.81 -14.85
CA LEU A 80 12.26 -12.66 -15.36
C LEU A 80 10.76 -12.94 -15.34
N VAL A 81 10.01 -11.99 -14.77
CA VAL A 81 8.54 -12.02 -14.67
C VAL A 81 7.95 -10.79 -15.37
N GLN A 82 7.24 -11.01 -16.47
CA GLN A 82 6.60 -9.98 -17.27
C GLN A 82 5.10 -10.01 -17.05
N SER A 83 4.55 -8.96 -16.42
CA SER A 83 3.12 -8.86 -16.09
C SER A 83 2.58 -10.18 -15.51
N GLY A 84 3.21 -10.65 -14.44
CA GLY A 84 2.80 -11.84 -13.69
C GLY A 84 3.03 -13.18 -14.38
N LYS A 85 3.77 -13.22 -15.50
CA LYS A 85 4.14 -14.46 -16.20
C LYS A 85 5.65 -14.66 -16.18
N PRO A 86 6.17 -15.85 -15.81
CA PRO A 86 7.59 -16.16 -15.93
C PRO A 86 7.95 -16.30 -17.42
N VAL A 87 8.95 -15.56 -17.87
CA VAL A 87 9.31 -15.51 -19.29
C VAL A 87 10.71 -16.00 -19.60
N GLY A 88 11.54 -16.22 -18.59
CA GLY A 88 12.88 -16.78 -18.79
C GLY A 88 13.70 -16.80 -17.51
N VAL A 89 14.69 -17.71 -17.50
CA VAL A 89 15.73 -17.79 -16.47
C VAL A 89 17.05 -17.52 -17.16
N PHE A 90 17.82 -16.59 -16.60
CA PHE A 90 19.10 -16.15 -17.16
C PHE A 90 20.21 -16.36 -16.15
N ARG A 91 21.38 -16.75 -16.63
CA ARG A 91 22.59 -16.78 -15.81
C ARG A 91 23.04 -15.33 -15.55
N THR A 92 23.25 -15.04 -14.27
CA THR A 92 23.73 -13.74 -13.78
C THR A 92 24.94 -13.97 -12.87
N HIS A 93 24.86 -13.57 -11.61
CA HIS A 93 25.91 -13.80 -10.61
C HIS A 93 25.30 -13.81 -9.19
N ALA A 94 26.04 -14.24 -8.20
CA ALA A 94 25.55 -14.44 -6.83
C ALA A 94 24.95 -13.18 -6.18
N ASP A 95 25.47 -11.99 -6.49
CA ASP A 95 24.95 -10.72 -5.96
C ASP A 95 23.78 -10.14 -6.80
N ALA A 96 23.44 -10.73 -7.95
CA ALA A 96 22.31 -10.25 -8.75
C ALA A 96 20.97 -10.62 -8.11
N PRO A 97 19.89 -9.86 -8.41
CA PRO A 97 18.54 -10.25 -8.00
C PRO A 97 18.16 -11.64 -8.50
N ARG A 98 17.48 -12.41 -7.66
CA ARG A 98 16.91 -13.72 -8.06
C ARG A 98 15.68 -13.57 -8.94
N VAL A 99 14.94 -12.45 -8.79
CA VAL A 99 13.77 -12.16 -9.61
C VAL A 99 13.79 -10.68 -10.05
N LEU A 100 13.50 -10.46 -11.32
CA LEU A 100 13.21 -9.14 -11.88
C LEU A 100 11.78 -9.14 -12.43
N ILE A 101 10.99 -8.18 -11.99
CA ILE A 101 9.56 -8.08 -12.29
C ILE A 101 9.28 -6.77 -13.02
N ALA A 102 8.51 -6.84 -14.10
CA ALA A 102 7.94 -5.66 -14.74
C ALA A 102 6.43 -5.87 -14.95
N ASN A 103 5.60 -4.98 -14.43
CA ASN A 103 4.15 -5.11 -14.53
C ASN A 103 3.51 -3.90 -15.21
N SER A 104 2.65 -4.15 -16.20
CA SER A 104 1.81 -3.16 -16.87
C SER A 104 2.51 -1.90 -17.41
N ASN A 105 3.83 -1.98 -17.63
CA ASN A 105 4.57 -0.86 -18.20
C ASN A 105 4.25 -0.71 -19.69
N LEU A 106 3.35 0.21 -20.00
CA LEU A 106 2.99 0.59 -21.36
C LEU A 106 3.80 1.80 -21.80
N VAL A 107 4.10 1.88 -23.11
CA VAL A 107 4.70 3.08 -23.68
C VAL A 107 3.75 4.26 -23.45
N PRO A 108 4.22 5.45 -23.02
CA PRO A 108 3.36 6.51 -22.46
C PRO A 108 2.11 6.85 -23.27
N ARG A 109 2.20 6.94 -24.60
CA ARG A 109 1.06 7.25 -25.47
C ARG A 109 -0.04 6.18 -25.44
N TRP A 110 0.29 4.94 -25.11
CA TRP A 110 -0.65 3.81 -24.99
C TRP A 110 -1.04 3.49 -23.56
N ALA A 111 -0.52 4.24 -22.59
CA ALA A 111 -0.76 4.03 -21.18
C ALA A 111 -2.12 4.61 -20.75
N ASN A 112 -3.19 3.91 -21.11
CA ASN A 112 -4.56 4.22 -20.73
C ASN A 112 -5.34 2.92 -20.45
N TRP A 113 -6.47 3.05 -19.77
CA TRP A 113 -7.28 1.90 -19.36
C TRP A 113 -7.84 1.10 -20.53
N ASP A 114 -8.27 1.74 -21.61
CA ASP A 114 -8.84 1.04 -22.76
C ASP A 114 -7.83 0.08 -23.39
N HIS A 115 -6.63 0.57 -23.66
CA HIS A 115 -5.56 -0.25 -24.23
C HIS A 115 -5.07 -1.32 -23.23
N PHE A 116 -4.91 -0.97 -21.96
CA PHE A 116 -4.55 -1.94 -20.93
C PHE A 116 -5.57 -3.07 -20.84
N ASN A 117 -6.87 -2.76 -20.79
CA ASN A 117 -7.94 -3.75 -20.68
C ASN A 117 -7.99 -4.68 -21.91
N GLU A 118 -7.71 -4.15 -23.10
CA GLU A 118 -7.56 -4.98 -24.31
C GLU A 118 -6.42 -5.99 -24.16
N LEU A 119 -5.26 -5.54 -23.68
CA LEU A 119 -4.08 -6.39 -23.48
C LEU A 119 -4.29 -7.41 -22.36
N ASP A 120 -4.89 -7.00 -21.25
CA ASP A 120 -5.22 -7.90 -20.14
C ASP A 120 -6.19 -9.00 -20.58
N LYS A 121 -7.23 -8.64 -21.35
CA LYS A 121 -8.18 -9.62 -21.93
C LYS A 121 -7.50 -10.62 -22.87
N LYS A 122 -6.48 -10.19 -23.62
CA LYS A 122 -5.67 -11.05 -24.50
C LYS A 122 -4.62 -11.86 -23.72
N GLY A 123 -4.46 -11.63 -22.41
CA GLY A 123 -3.43 -12.27 -21.59
C GLY A 123 -2.00 -11.80 -21.86
N LEU A 124 -1.84 -10.56 -22.31
CA LEU A 124 -0.54 -9.95 -22.64
C LEU A 124 -0.03 -9.02 -21.54
N ALA A 125 -0.91 -8.53 -20.68
CA ALA A 125 -0.59 -7.68 -19.54
C ALA A 125 -1.32 -8.15 -18.27
N MET A 126 -0.87 -7.66 -17.13
CA MET A 126 -1.51 -7.87 -15.83
C MET A 126 -1.34 -6.59 -15.00
N TYR A 127 -2.41 -6.16 -14.32
CA TYR A 127 -2.32 -5.07 -13.36
C TYR A 127 -1.66 -5.59 -12.07
N GLY A 128 -0.35 -5.45 -12.00
CA GLY A 128 0.45 -5.81 -10.84
C GLY A 128 0.57 -4.62 -9.91
N GLN A 129 -0.51 -4.28 -9.20
CA GLN A 129 -0.57 -3.09 -8.36
C GLN A 129 0.47 -3.15 -7.25
N MET A 130 1.44 -2.22 -7.29
CA MET A 130 2.44 -1.97 -6.24
C MET A 130 2.94 -3.25 -5.53
N THR A 131 2.76 -3.34 -4.23
CA THR A 131 3.22 -4.45 -3.39
C THR A 131 2.53 -5.78 -3.69
N ALA A 132 1.35 -5.79 -4.32
CA ALA A 132 0.71 -7.01 -4.81
C ALA A 132 1.53 -7.65 -5.93
N GLY A 133 1.92 -6.87 -6.92
CA GLY A 133 2.70 -7.34 -8.07
C GLY A 133 4.17 -7.58 -7.79
N SER A 134 4.71 -7.07 -6.68
CA SER A 134 6.09 -7.28 -6.22
C SER A 134 6.21 -8.25 -5.05
N TRP A 135 5.13 -8.90 -4.68
CA TRP A 135 5.10 -9.94 -3.65
C TRP A 135 5.62 -9.49 -2.28
N ILE A 136 5.31 -8.26 -1.89
CA ILE A 136 5.69 -7.70 -0.57
C ILE A 136 4.48 -7.09 0.17
N TYR A 137 3.27 -7.34 -0.32
CA TYR A 137 2.06 -6.98 0.40
C TYR A 137 1.87 -7.87 1.62
N ILE A 138 1.66 -7.27 2.77
CA ILE A 138 1.55 -7.93 4.07
C ILE A 138 0.17 -7.72 4.71
N GLY A 139 -0.84 -7.49 3.90
CA GLY A 139 -2.18 -7.10 4.34
C GLY A 139 -2.29 -5.60 4.63
N ALA A 140 -3.45 -5.18 5.14
CA ALA A 140 -3.72 -3.78 5.45
C ALA A 140 -2.74 -3.18 6.48
N GLN A 141 -2.08 -4.01 7.30
CA GLN A 141 -1.05 -3.57 8.24
C GLN A 141 0.10 -2.79 7.58
N GLY A 142 0.40 -3.06 6.30
CA GLY A 142 1.47 -2.40 5.58
C GLY A 142 1.25 -0.91 5.31
N ILE A 143 0.03 -0.41 5.46
CA ILE A 143 -0.31 1.00 5.25
C ILE A 143 -0.74 1.72 6.55
N VAL A 144 -0.95 0.99 7.66
CA VAL A 144 -1.48 1.58 8.90
C VAL A 144 -0.60 2.70 9.41
N GLN A 145 0.73 2.54 9.42
CA GLN A 145 1.60 3.58 9.97
C GLN A 145 1.59 4.85 9.13
N GLY A 146 1.70 4.76 7.80
CA GLY A 146 1.64 5.96 6.96
C GLY A 146 0.33 6.73 7.13
N THR A 147 -0.76 6.01 7.32
CA THR A 147 -2.07 6.59 7.64
C THR A 147 -2.10 7.19 9.04
N TYR A 148 -1.54 6.51 10.02
CA TYR A 148 -1.37 7.02 11.39
C TYR A 148 -0.53 8.31 11.42
N GLU A 149 0.64 8.33 10.75
CA GLU A 149 1.49 9.52 10.64
C GLU A 149 0.73 10.70 10.02
N THR A 150 -0.07 10.44 8.98
CA THR A 150 -0.91 11.45 8.34
C THR A 150 -1.94 12.02 9.33
N PHE A 151 -2.65 11.18 10.06
CA PHE A 151 -3.69 11.63 11.00
C PHE A 151 -3.11 12.33 12.24
N VAL A 152 -1.97 11.86 12.74
CA VAL A 152 -1.25 12.55 13.83
C VAL A 152 -0.80 13.94 13.38
N GLU A 153 -0.27 14.08 12.18
CA GLU A 153 0.16 15.38 11.65
C GLU A 153 -1.04 16.30 11.35
N MET A 154 -2.16 15.76 10.86
CA MET A 154 -3.42 16.51 10.78
C MET A 154 -3.85 17.01 12.16
N GLY A 155 -3.81 16.15 13.16
CA GLY A 155 -4.08 16.52 14.55
C GLY A 155 -3.19 17.63 15.06
N ARG A 156 -1.89 17.54 14.78
CA ARG A 156 -0.90 18.55 15.18
C ARG A 156 -1.16 19.92 14.54
N GLN A 157 -1.44 19.94 13.24
CA GLN A 157 -1.62 21.19 12.49
C GLN A 157 -2.97 21.86 12.78
N HIS A 158 -4.04 21.08 13.01
CA HIS A 158 -5.39 21.63 13.07
C HIS A 158 -6.02 21.62 14.48
N PHE A 159 -5.50 20.77 15.40
CA PHE A 159 -6.11 20.55 16.73
C PHE A 159 -5.10 20.56 17.88
N GLY A 160 -3.90 21.11 17.68
CA GLY A 160 -2.87 21.20 18.72
C GLY A 160 -2.30 19.85 19.17
N GLY A 161 -2.48 18.80 18.37
CA GLY A 161 -1.93 17.46 18.60
C GLY A 161 -2.84 16.51 19.37
N ASP A 162 -4.05 16.94 19.78
CA ASP A 162 -5.03 16.08 20.46
C ASP A 162 -6.27 15.85 19.59
N LEU A 163 -6.54 14.60 19.26
CA LEU A 163 -7.71 14.17 18.51
C LEU A 163 -8.80 13.55 19.39
N THR A 164 -8.68 13.62 20.72
CA THR A 164 -9.69 13.13 21.66
C THR A 164 -11.02 13.84 21.43
N GLY A 165 -12.10 13.07 21.26
CA GLY A 165 -13.42 13.62 20.96
C GLY A 165 -13.60 14.14 19.53
N LYS A 166 -12.61 13.93 18.65
CA LYS A 166 -12.68 14.24 17.22
C LYS A 166 -13.06 13.01 16.41
N TRP A 167 -13.61 13.23 15.21
CA TRP A 167 -13.92 12.14 14.31
C TRP A 167 -13.56 12.43 12.86
N LEU A 168 -13.11 11.35 12.20
CA LEU A 168 -12.74 11.31 10.80
C LEU A 168 -13.84 10.65 9.99
N PHE A 169 -14.13 11.19 8.80
CA PHE A 169 -14.90 10.51 7.76
C PHE A 169 -13.97 10.01 6.66
N THR A 170 -14.21 8.76 6.20
CA THR A 170 -13.52 8.18 5.05
C THR A 170 -14.43 7.24 4.26
N GLY A 171 -14.07 6.95 3.01
CA GLY A 171 -14.70 5.94 2.15
C GLY A 171 -13.75 4.80 1.79
N GLY A 172 -14.31 3.60 1.66
CA GLY A 172 -13.59 2.40 1.24
C GLY A 172 -12.91 1.62 2.38
N LEU A 173 -13.19 0.31 2.43
CA LEU A 173 -12.59 -0.66 3.35
C LEU A 173 -11.87 -1.81 2.61
N GLY A 174 -11.43 -1.56 1.38
CA GLY A 174 -10.58 -2.46 0.61
C GLY A 174 -9.17 -2.60 1.22
N GLY A 175 -8.24 -3.21 0.48
CA GLY A 175 -6.89 -3.51 0.98
C GLY A 175 -6.16 -2.33 1.59
N MET A 176 -6.26 -1.16 0.95
CA MET A 176 -5.62 0.08 1.43
C MET A 176 -6.53 0.85 2.40
N GLY A 177 -7.78 1.14 2.01
CA GLY A 177 -8.73 1.88 2.82
C GLY A 177 -9.07 1.22 4.14
N GLY A 178 -8.98 -0.11 4.20
CA GLY A 178 -9.21 -0.88 5.42
C GLY A 178 -8.26 -0.58 6.57
N ALA A 179 -7.13 0.10 6.32
CA ALA A 179 -6.21 0.53 7.36
C ALA A 179 -6.67 1.82 8.08
N GLN A 180 -7.51 2.64 7.44
CA GLN A 180 -7.88 3.96 7.96
C GLN A 180 -8.62 3.93 9.31
N PRO A 181 -9.61 3.04 9.54
CA PRO A 181 -10.30 3.01 10.82
C PRO A 181 -9.37 2.75 12.00
N LEU A 182 -8.49 1.74 11.89
CA LEU A 182 -7.53 1.42 12.94
C LEU A 182 -6.53 2.56 13.15
N ALA A 183 -5.99 3.13 12.07
CA ALA A 183 -5.04 4.25 12.14
C ALA A 183 -5.66 5.48 12.82
N ALA A 184 -6.93 5.80 12.55
CA ALA A 184 -7.65 6.89 13.19
C ALA A 184 -7.79 6.64 14.71
N VAL A 185 -8.21 5.44 15.10
CA VAL A 185 -8.34 5.07 16.52
C VAL A 185 -6.98 5.11 17.22
N MET A 186 -5.90 4.63 16.59
CA MET A 186 -4.54 4.72 17.13
C MET A 186 -4.06 6.17 17.26
N ALA A 187 -4.48 7.06 16.37
CA ALA A 187 -4.21 8.51 16.45
C ALA A 187 -5.08 9.25 17.48
N GLY A 188 -6.09 8.60 18.06
CA GLY A 188 -6.98 9.17 19.07
C GLY A 188 -8.32 9.70 18.55
N ALA A 189 -8.62 9.54 17.24
CA ALA A 189 -9.87 9.96 16.62
C ALA A 189 -10.85 8.80 16.46
N SER A 190 -12.15 9.07 16.59
CA SER A 190 -13.18 8.15 16.11
C SER A 190 -13.23 8.17 14.57
N CYS A 191 -13.71 7.10 13.94
CA CYS A 191 -13.76 6.99 12.48
C CYS A 191 -15.12 6.47 12.00
N LEU A 192 -15.73 7.19 11.06
CA LEU A 192 -16.84 6.69 10.26
C LEU A 192 -16.32 6.32 8.86
N ALA A 193 -16.30 5.02 8.56
CA ALA A 193 -15.85 4.49 7.28
C ALA A 193 -17.03 3.92 6.48
N VAL A 194 -17.29 4.46 5.31
CA VAL A 194 -18.39 4.00 4.44
C VAL A 194 -17.86 2.98 3.43
N GLU A 195 -18.52 1.83 3.35
CA GLU A 195 -18.16 0.74 2.44
C GLU A 195 -19.41 0.14 1.79
N CYS A 196 -19.36 -0.07 0.48
CA CYS A 196 -20.49 -0.63 -0.26
C CYS A 196 -20.61 -2.15 -0.18
N ARG A 197 -19.50 -2.86 0.12
CA ARG A 197 -19.46 -4.34 0.19
C ARG A 197 -19.42 -4.83 1.64
N LYS A 198 -20.48 -5.54 2.03
CA LYS A 198 -20.54 -6.16 3.36
C LYS A 198 -19.35 -7.10 3.64
N SER A 199 -18.85 -7.80 2.61
CA SER A 199 -17.70 -8.69 2.73
C SER A 199 -16.41 -7.96 3.14
N SER A 200 -16.20 -6.73 2.66
CA SER A 200 -15.07 -5.89 3.08
C SER A 200 -15.21 -5.48 4.55
N ILE A 201 -16.40 -5.07 4.97
CA ILE A 201 -16.70 -4.77 6.39
C ILE A 201 -16.40 -6.00 7.27
N ASP A 202 -16.92 -7.19 6.88
CA ASP A 202 -16.72 -8.42 7.65
C ASP A 202 -15.24 -8.80 7.75
N MET A 203 -14.47 -8.61 6.70
CA MET A 203 -13.03 -8.82 6.73
C MET A 203 -12.35 -7.92 7.75
N ARG A 204 -12.70 -6.62 7.80
CA ARG A 204 -12.09 -5.66 8.74
C ARG A 204 -12.50 -5.94 10.20
N LEU A 205 -13.72 -6.35 10.45
CA LEU A 205 -14.15 -6.81 11.78
C LEU A 205 -13.36 -8.06 12.22
N ARG A 206 -13.27 -9.08 11.34
CA ARG A 206 -12.54 -10.32 11.62
C ARG A 206 -11.05 -10.06 11.90
N THR A 207 -10.43 -9.19 11.13
CA THR A 207 -9.00 -8.88 11.25
C THR A 207 -8.68 -7.81 12.29
N GLY A 208 -9.70 -7.20 12.93
CA GLY A 208 -9.53 -6.23 14.01
C GLY A 208 -9.18 -4.82 13.56
N TYR A 209 -9.46 -4.46 12.30
CA TYR A 209 -9.25 -3.11 11.76
C TYR A 209 -10.47 -2.20 11.90
N LEU A 210 -11.63 -2.79 12.23
CA LEU A 210 -12.89 -2.08 12.46
C LEU A 210 -13.53 -2.62 13.74
N ASP A 211 -14.07 -1.72 14.59
CA ASP A 211 -14.65 -2.10 15.88
C ASP A 211 -16.10 -2.57 15.76
N THR A 212 -16.90 -1.89 14.92
CA THR A 212 -18.32 -2.20 14.74
C THR A 212 -18.84 -1.74 13.39
N TRP A 213 -20.09 -2.08 13.06
CA TRP A 213 -20.72 -1.65 11.82
C TRP A 213 -22.23 -1.50 11.96
N THR A 214 -22.84 -0.79 11.02
CA THR A 214 -24.29 -0.67 10.83
C THR A 214 -24.64 -0.39 9.35
N ASP A 215 -25.87 -0.58 8.95
CA ASP A 215 -26.43 -0.15 7.66
C ASP A 215 -27.30 1.10 7.77
N ASN A 216 -27.36 1.70 8.97
CA ASN A 216 -28.17 2.88 9.26
C ASN A 216 -27.29 4.08 9.61
N LEU A 217 -27.43 5.17 8.81
CA LEU A 217 -26.63 6.38 8.98
C LEU A 217 -26.86 7.05 10.35
N ASP A 218 -28.12 7.13 10.82
CA ASP A 218 -28.43 7.78 12.09
C ASP A 218 -27.83 7.01 13.28
N GLU A 219 -27.84 5.69 13.19
CA GLU A 219 -27.17 4.82 14.17
C GLU A 219 -25.65 4.97 14.14
N ALA A 220 -25.04 5.04 12.93
CA ALA A 220 -23.62 5.30 12.80
C ALA A 220 -23.21 6.63 13.44
N LEU A 221 -23.95 7.69 13.19
CA LEU A 221 -23.71 9.01 13.76
C LEU A 221 -23.90 9.03 15.28
N ARG A 222 -24.89 8.29 15.81
CA ARG A 222 -25.09 8.12 17.25
C ARG A 222 -23.87 7.44 17.90
N LEU A 223 -23.37 6.36 17.31
CA LEU A 223 -22.19 5.64 17.82
C LEU A 223 -20.93 6.51 17.82
N ILE A 224 -20.74 7.31 16.77
CA ILE A 224 -19.63 8.27 16.67
C ILE A 224 -19.76 9.36 17.74
N ASP A 225 -20.94 9.97 17.88
CA ASP A 225 -21.19 11.02 18.89
C ASP A 225 -20.95 10.51 20.32
N GLU A 226 -21.43 9.30 20.65
CA GLU A 226 -21.19 8.66 21.94
C GLU A 226 -19.71 8.43 22.22
N SER A 227 -18.95 7.93 21.22
CA SER A 227 -17.51 7.70 21.39
C SER A 227 -16.72 9.01 21.54
N CYS A 228 -17.10 10.05 20.80
CA CYS A 228 -16.51 11.39 20.92
C CYS A 228 -16.77 12.00 22.31
N LYS A 229 -18.02 11.94 22.80
CA LYS A 229 -18.37 12.43 24.15
C LYS A 229 -17.67 11.66 25.27
N ALA A 230 -17.48 10.37 25.10
CA ALA A 230 -16.75 9.53 26.04
C ALA A 230 -15.23 9.74 26.00
N GLY A 231 -14.68 10.41 24.98
CA GLY A 231 -13.24 10.53 24.76
C GLY A 231 -12.55 9.18 24.49
N THR A 232 -13.32 8.17 24.08
CA THR A 232 -12.82 6.83 23.77
C THR A 232 -13.01 6.59 22.27
N PRO A 233 -11.94 6.67 21.46
CA PRO A 233 -12.04 6.57 20.00
C PRO A 233 -12.58 5.20 19.58
N LYS A 234 -13.47 5.21 18.58
CA LYS A 234 -14.12 4.03 18.03
C LYS A 234 -14.26 4.14 16.52
N SER A 235 -14.08 3.04 15.83
CA SER A 235 -14.32 2.95 14.39
C SER A 235 -15.67 2.29 14.09
N VAL A 236 -16.44 2.92 13.22
CA VAL A 236 -17.77 2.48 12.79
C VAL A 236 -17.77 2.32 11.25
N GLY A 237 -18.06 1.12 10.79
CA GLY A 237 -18.33 0.86 9.37
C GLY A 237 -19.79 1.13 9.04
N LEU A 238 -20.05 1.91 8.00
CA LEU A 238 -21.41 2.11 7.47
C LEU A 238 -21.53 1.43 6.11
N LEU A 239 -22.44 0.47 6.01
CA LEU A 239 -22.74 -0.16 4.71
C LEU A 239 -23.55 0.84 3.86
N GLY A 240 -22.97 1.31 2.76
CA GLY A 240 -23.61 2.29 1.91
C GLY A 240 -22.74 2.78 0.76
N ASN A 241 -23.29 3.69 -0.04
CA ASN A 241 -22.52 4.40 -1.06
C ASN A 241 -21.91 5.68 -0.46
N VAL A 242 -20.59 5.83 -0.55
CA VAL A 242 -19.87 6.94 0.07
C VAL A 242 -20.28 8.30 -0.48
N ALA A 243 -20.51 8.40 -1.81
CA ALA A 243 -20.93 9.66 -2.43
C ALA A 243 -22.33 10.10 -1.98
N ASP A 244 -23.24 9.15 -1.74
CA ASP A 244 -24.58 9.44 -1.20
C ASP A 244 -24.49 9.86 0.27
N VAL A 245 -23.73 9.12 1.08
CA VAL A 245 -23.60 9.40 2.51
C VAL A 245 -22.94 10.77 2.74
N LEU A 246 -21.86 11.07 2.02
CA LEU A 246 -21.15 12.35 2.20
C LEU A 246 -22.01 13.54 1.78
N ALA A 247 -22.73 13.42 0.67
CA ALA A 247 -23.69 14.45 0.22
C ALA A 247 -24.84 14.65 1.23
N GLU A 248 -25.36 13.58 1.83
CA GLU A 248 -26.40 13.67 2.85
C GLU A 248 -25.88 14.31 4.15
N LEU A 249 -24.65 14.02 4.59
CA LEU A 249 -24.03 14.69 5.75
C LEU A 249 -23.89 16.20 5.50
N LEU A 250 -23.42 16.60 4.30
CA LEU A 250 -23.31 18.00 3.93
C LEU A 250 -24.67 18.71 3.98
N LYS A 251 -25.69 18.09 3.41
CA LYS A 251 -27.07 18.59 3.41
C LYS A 251 -27.65 18.74 4.82
N ARG A 252 -27.34 17.78 5.72
CA ARG A 252 -27.77 17.83 7.12
C ARG A 252 -26.96 18.82 7.98
N GLY A 253 -25.87 19.37 7.46
CA GLY A 253 -24.94 20.22 8.20
C GLY A 253 -24.14 19.45 9.27
N VAL A 254 -24.04 18.12 9.15
CA VAL A 254 -23.22 17.27 10.05
C VAL A 254 -21.80 17.27 9.53
N LYS A 255 -20.87 17.84 10.32
CA LYS A 255 -19.48 18.04 9.91
C LYS A 255 -18.56 17.04 10.60
N PRO A 256 -17.73 16.27 9.87
CA PRO A 256 -16.58 15.62 10.46
C PRO A 256 -15.52 16.65 10.88
N ASP A 257 -14.67 16.28 11.83
CA ASP A 257 -13.50 17.10 12.18
C ASP A 257 -12.38 16.94 11.13
N LEU A 258 -12.28 15.77 10.50
CA LEU A 258 -11.31 15.43 9.46
C LEU A 258 -12.03 14.68 8.32
N LEU A 259 -11.63 14.94 7.08
CA LEU A 259 -12.24 14.31 5.89
C LEU A 259 -11.19 13.78 4.92
N THR A 260 -11.34 12.52 4.53
CA THR A 260 -10.56 11.90 3.46
C THR A 260 -11.38 10.86 2.70
N ASP A 261 -10.77 10.22 1.70
CA ASP A 261 -11.35 9.10 0.95
C ASP A 261 -10.25 8.15 0.46
N GLN A 262 -10.52 6.86 0.53
CA GLN A 262 -9.65 5.82 -0.03
C GLN A 262 -10.44 4.71 -0.75
N THR A 263 -11.53 5.08 -1.42
CA THR A 263 -12.20 4.19 -2.39
C THR A 263 -11.23 3.82 -3.51
N SER A 264 -11.48 2.72 -4.22
CA SER A 264 -10.67 2.32 -5.38
C SER A 264 -11.03 3.11 -6.65
N ALA A 265 -11.10 4.44 -6.54
CA ALA A 265 -11.55 5.35 -7.60
C ALA A 265 -10.63 5.36 -8.84
N HIS A 266 -9.39 4.88 -8.72
CA HIS A 266 -8.45 4.72 -9.84
C HIS A 266 -8.93 3.73 -10.92
N ASP A 267 -9.85 2.84 -10.59
CA ASP A 267 -10.52 1.92 -11.52
C ASP A 267 -12.03 2.15 -11.47
N PRO A 268 -12.57 3.00 -12.34
CA PRO A 268 -14.00 3.35 -12.30
C PRO A 268 -14.92 2.18 -12.61
N VAL A 269 -14.45 1.13 -13.27
CA VAL A 269 -15.26 -0.04 -13.62
C VAL A 269 -15.33 -1.03 -12.47
N ASN A 270 -14.19 -1.38 -11.89
CA ASN A 270 -14.11 -2.46 -10.89
C ASN A 270 -13.96 -1.96 -9.45
N GLY A 271 -13.66 -0.69 -9.24
CA GLY A 271 -13.28 -0.13 -7.95
C GLY A 271 -14.26 0.85 -7.33
N TYR A 272 -15.28 1.33 -8.05
CA TYR A 272 -16.16 2.37 -7.55
C TYR A 272 -17.64 2.10 -7.88
N LEU A 273 -18.49 1.97 -6.85
CA LEU A 273 -19.92 1.75 -6.99
C LEU A 273 -20.62 3.03 -7.46
N PRO A 274 -21.32 3.04 -8.64
CA PRO A 274 -22.11 4.17 -9.06
C PRO A 274 -23.25 4.49 -8.09
N GLN A 275 -23.57 5.78 -7.92
CA GLN A 275 -24.72 6.22 -7.14
C GLN A 275 -26.04 5.65 -7.70
N GLY A 276 -26.93 5.24 -6.80
CA GLY A 276 -28.22 4.66 -7.15
C GLY A 276 -28.18 3.23 -7.68
N TRP A 277 -27.00 2.58 -7.74
CA TRP A 277 -26.87 1.18 -8.13
C TRP A 277 -26.73 0.28 -6.91
N THR A 278 -27.21 -0.97 -7.02
CA THR A 278 -26.86 -2.01 -6.06
C THR A 278 -25.53 -2.67 -6.43
N VAL A 279 -24.91 -3.33 -5.46
CA VAL A 279 -23.66 -4.08 -5.70
C VAL A 279 -23.87 -5.18 -6.75
N GLU A 280 -25.03 -5.84 -6.73
CA GLU A 280 -25.39 -6.90 -7.68
C GLU A 280 -25.51 -6.35 -9.11
N GLN A 281 -26.15 -5.19 -9.28
CA GLN A 281 -26.23 -4.50 -10.58
C GLN A 281 -24.83 -4.10 -11.09
N TRP A 282 -23.98 -3.62 -10.19
CA TRP A 282 -22.61 -3.28 -10.52
C TRP A 282 -21.80 -4.52 -10.93
N ASP A 283 -21.89 -5.61 -10.17
CA ASP A 283 -21.17 -6.86 -10.45
C ASP A 283 -21.60 -7.48 -11.80
N GLU A 284 -22.86 -7.41 -12.17
CA GLU A 284 -23.36 -7.84 -13.47
C GLU A 284 -22.85 -6.94 -14.60
N LYS A 285 -23.02 -5.61 -14.43
CA LYS A 285 -22.76 -4.64 -15.50
C LYS A 285 -21.28 -4.38 -15.75
N ARG A 286 -20.40 -4.51 -14.75
CA ARG A 286 -18.95 -4.39 -14.98
C ARG A 286 -18.40 -5.42 -15.97
N VAL A 287 -19.11 -6.55 -16.13
CA VAL A 287 -18.77 -7.58 -17.11
C VAL A 287 -19.52 -7.37 -18.43
N SER A 288 -20.84 -7.11 -18.37
CA SER A 288 -21.72 -7.04 -19.55
C SER A 288 -21.72 -5.67 -20.25
N ALA A 289 -21.54 -4.57 -19.50
CA ALA A 289 -21.63 -3.20 -20.00
C ALA A 289 -20.61 -2.25 -19.33
N PRO A 290 -19.28 -2.53 -19.37
CA PRO A 290 -18.27 -1.80 -18.61
C PRO A 290 -18.23 -0.30 -18.91
N LYS A 291 -18.55 0.14 -20.13
CA LYS A 291 -18.61 1.57 -20.49
C LYS A 291 -19.78 2.31 -19.84
N GLU A 292 -20.90 1.62 -19.58
CA GLU A 292 -22.02 2.17 -18.81
C GLU A 292 -21.63 2.37 -17.35
N VAL A 293 -20.93 1.38 -16.77
CA VAL A 293 -20.39 1.46 -15.40
C VAL A 293 -19.41 2.60 -15.29
N GLU A 294 -18.42 2.68 -16.18
CA GLU A 294 -17.41 3.73 -16.19
C GLU A 294 -18.06 5.12 -16.17
N LYS A 295 -19.00 5.37 -17.07
CA LYS A 295 -19.71 6.65 -17.15
C LYS A 295 -20.47 6.97 -15.86
N ALA A 296 -21.20 6.01 -15.31
CA ALA A 296 -21.98 6.20 -14.08
C ALA A 296 -21.09 6.39 -12.84
N ALA A 297 -20.00 5.65 -12.75
CA ALA A 297 -19.02 5.76 -11.67
C ALA A 297 -18.33 7.13 -11.70
N ARG A 298 -17.87 7.60 -12.87
CA ARG A 298 -17.21 8.90 -13.02
C ARG A 298 -18.15 10.06 -12.64
N ALA A 299 -19.41 10.01 -13.05
CA ALA A 299 -20.41 11.00 -12.63
C ALA A 299 -20.59 11.00 -11.10
N SER A 300 -20.58 9.83 -10.47
CA SER A 300 -20.69 9.68 -9.00
C SER A 300 -19.45 10.21 -8.29
N MET A 301 -18.24 9.97 -8.84
CA MET A 301 -16.98 10.52 -8.35
C MET A 301 -16.96 12.05 -8.39
N ALA A 302 -17.50 12.65 -9.45
CA ALA A 302 -17.66 14.11 -9.53
C ALA A 302 -18.57 14.65 -8.42
N ASN A 303 -19.67 13.97 -8.10
CA ASN A 303 -20.55 14.35 -7.00
C ASN A 303 -19.87 14.17 -5.64
N HIS A 304 -19.10 13.11 -5.47
CA HIS A 304 -18.30 12.86 -4.26
C HIS A 304 -17.32 14.01 -4.01
N ILE A 305 -16.55 14.42 -5.02
CA ILE A 305 -15.63 15.55 -4.92
C ILE A 305 -16.35 16.87 -4.65
N ARG A 306 -17.51 17.13 -5.27
CA ARG A 306 -18.31 18.33 -4.94
C ARG A 306 -18.71 18.36 -3.46
N ALA A 307 -19.06 17.21 -2.87
CA ALA A 307 -19.34 17.13 -1.43
C ALA A 307 -18.08 17.36 -0.59
N MET A 308 -16.92 16.79 -0.94
CA MET A 308 -15.64 17.04 -0.26
C MET A 308 -15.27 18.53 -0.32
N LEU A 309 -15.39 19.18 -1.48
CA LEU A 309 -15.18 20.62 -1.66
C LEU A 309 -16.14 21.45 -0.80
N GLY A 310 -17.39 21.01 -0.65
CA GLY A 310 -18.36 21.63 0.25
C GLY A 310 -17.89 21.64 1.70
N PHE A 311 -17.36 20.53 2.21
CA PHE A 311 -16.79 20.45 3.55
C PHE A 311 -15.48 21.25 3.67
N HIS A 312 -14.62 21.21 2.66
CA HIS A 312 -13.40 22.03 2.61
C HIS A 312 -13.75 23.53 2.72
N ALA A 313 -14.73 24.00 1.98
CA ALA A 313 -15.22 25.39 2.05
C ALA A 313 -15.82 25.76 3.42
N LEU A 314 -16.31 24.78 4.18
CA LEU A 314 -16.77 24.94 5.57
C LEU A 314 -15.62 24.88 6.60
N GLY A 315 -14.37 24.83 6.15
CA GLY A 315 -13.17 24.79 6.99
C GLY A 315 -12.84 23.43 7.59
N VAL A 316 -13.42 22.33 7.08
CA VAL A 316 -13.04 20.98 7.48
C VAL A 316 -11.69 20.64 6.84
N PRO A 317 -10.65 20.26 7.61
CA PRO A 317 -9.41 19.72 7.06
C PRO A 317 -9.71 18.50 6.17
N THR A 318 -9.51 18.69 4.86
CA THR A 318 -9.85 17.74 3.81
C THR A 318 -8.60 17.38 3.01
N VAL A 319 -8.34 16.09 2.81
CA VAL A 319 -7.21 15.61 2.01
C VAL A 319 -7.61 14.51 1.05
N ASP A 320 -6.99 14.48 -0.10
CA ASP A 320 -6.97 13.33 -1.00
C ASP A 320 -5.93 12.32 -0.50
N TYR A 321 -6.37 11.07 -0.33
CA TYR A 321 -5.46 9.99 0.07
C TYR A 321 -4.83 9.24 -1.11
N GLY A 322 -4.92 9.80 -2.33
CA GLY A 322 -4.17 9.37 -3.48
C GLY A 322 -4.78 8.21 -4.25
N ASN A 323 -6.10 8.23 -4.43
CA ASN A 323 -6.83 7.24 -5.22
C ASN A 323 -7.27 7.73 -6.61
N ASN A 324 -6.82 8.91 -7.02
CA ASN A 324 -7.14 9.58 -8.29
C ASN A 324 -8.59 10.10 -8.41
N LEU A 325 -9.32 10.17 -7.31
CA LEU A 325 -10.72 10.65 -7.30
C LEU A 325 -10.84 12.10 -7.82
N ARG A 326 -9.90 13.00 -7.42
CA ARG A 326 -9.86 14.38 -7.90
C ARG A 326 -9.67 14.48 -9.41
N GLN A 327 -8.80 13.66 -9.99
CA GLN A 327 -8.55 13.64 -11.44
C GLN A 327 -9.81 13.20 -12.20
N MET A 328 -10.47 12.14 -11.74
CA MET A 328 -11.72 11.68 -12.35
C MET A 328 -12.81 12.76 -12.32
N ALA A 329 -12.91 13.48 -11.19
CA ALA A 329 -13.86 14.58 -11.07
C ALA A 329 -13.49 15.79 -11.97
N LEU A 330 -12.21 16.11 -12.11
CA LEU A 330 -11.72 17.17 -13.01
C LEU A 330 -12.13 16.88 -14.46
N GLU A 331 -11.93 15.65 -14.91
CA GLU A 331 -12.32 15.19 -16.25
C GLU A 331 -13.84 15.21 -16.47
N GLU A 332 -14.63 15.10 -15.39
CA GLU A 332 -16.09 15.26 -15.39
C GLU A 332 -16.53 16.72 -15.15
N GLY A 333 -15.64 17.69 -15.32
CA GLY A 333 -15.96 19.12 -15.32
C GLY A 333 -15.98 19.77 -13.93
N VAL A 334 -15.45 19.14 -12.89
CA VAL A 334 -15.25 19.79 -11.59
C VAL A 334 -13.90 20.55 -11.63
N ALA A 335 -13.93 21.77 -12.16
CA ALA A 335 -12.71 22.53 -12.46
C ALA A 335 -11.81 22.79 -11.24
N ASN A 336 -12.39 22.85 -10.04
CA ASN A 336 -11.71 23.08 -8.78
C ASN A 336 -11.47 21.80 -7.96
N ALA A 337 -11.45 20.62 -8.58
CA ALA A 337 -11.28 19.34 -7.89
C ALA A 337 -9.98 19.25 -7.06
N PHE A 338 -8.97 20.03 -7.37
CA PHE A 338 -7.67 20.09 -6.69
C PHE A 338 -7.53 21.25 -5.69
N ASP A 339 -8.61 21.94 -5.30
CA ASP A 339 -8.54 23.05 -4.33
C ASP A 339 -8.14 22.58 -2.91
N PHE A 340 -8.34 21.30 -2.58
CA PHE A 340 -7.76 20.70 -1.38
C PHE A 340 -6.58 19.78 -1.74
N PRO A 341 -5.52 19.72 -0.89
CA PRO A 341 -4.28 19.02 -1.21
C PRO A 341 -4.38 17.51 -1.10
N GLY A 342 -3.41 16.81 -1.70
CA GLY A 342 -3.08 15.43 -1.36
C GLY A 342 -2.39 15.34 0.02
N PHE A 343 -2.43 14.16 0.64
CA PHE A 343 -1.84 13.94 1.97
C PHE A 343 -0.31 14.07 1.99
N VAL A 344 0.36 13.74 0.87
CA VAL A 344 1.82 13.80 0.81
C VAL A 344 2.33 15.24 0.87
N PRO A 345 1.93 16.17 -0.02
CA PRO A 345 2.39 17.57 0.09
C PRO A 345 1.93 18.24 1.39
N ALA A 346 0.77 17.87 1.94
CA ALA A 346 0.24 18.47 3.15
C ALA A 346 0.97 18.00 4.42
N TYR A 347 1.34 16.72 4.54
CA TYR A 347 1.76 16.14 5.81
C TYR A 347 3.03 15.28 5.75
N ILE A 348 3.33 14.62 4.64
CA ILE A 348 4.35 13.58 4.55
C ILE A 348 5.68 14.06 3.92
N ARG A 349 5.64 15.08 3.08
CA ARG A 349 6.82 15.59 2.36
C ARG A 349 8.06 15.82 3.23
N PRO A 350 7.97 16.42 4.44
CA PRO A 350 9.14 16.60 5.29
C PRO A 350 9.81 15.29 5.73
N LEU A 351 9.05 14.21 5.88
CA LEU A 351 9.57 12.87 6.18
C LEU A 351 10.32 12.31 4.97
N PHE A 352 9.72 12.41 3.78
CA PHE A 352 10.32 11.96 2.53
C PHE A 352 11.64 12.66 2.22
N CYS A 353 11.77 13.94 2.57
CA CYS A 353 13.03 14.69 2.45
C CYS A 353 14.19 14.09 3.29
N ARG A 354 13.89 13.29 4.31
CA ARG A 354 14.87 12.58 5.15
C ARG A 354 14.99 11.09 4.81
N GLY A 355 14.37 10.65 3.73
CA GLY A 355 14.28 9.23 3.39
C GLY A 355 13.45 8.43 4.40
N ILE A 356 12.69 9.09 5.27
CA ILE A 356 11.78 8.42 6.22
C ILE A 356 10.54 7.98 5.46
N GLY A 357 10.27 6.68 5.50
CA GLY A 357 9.16 6.07 4.79
C GLY A 357 8.93 4.61 5.16
N PRO A 358 8.06 3.93 4.42
CA PRO A 358 7.49 2.63 4.78
C PRO A 358 8.50 1.47 4.67
N PHE A 359 9.27 1.25 5.72
CA PHE A 359 10.15 0.10 5.90
C PHE A 359 9.37 -1.05 6.54
N ARG A 360 9.38 -2.24 5.93
CA ARG A 360 8.61 -3.39 6.41
C ARG A 360 9.42 -4.68 6.37
N TRP A 361 9.07 -5.62 7.25
CA TRP A 361 9.64 -6.96 7.23
C TRP A 361 8.61 -8.04 7.57
N ALA A 362 8.87 -9.24 7.10
CA ALA A 362 8.06 -10.44 7.36
C ALA A 362 8.94 -11.56 7.89
N ALA A 363 8.47 -12.27 8.91
CA ALA A 363 9.15 -13.40 9.51
C ALA A 363 8.80 -14.70 8.77
N LEU A 364 9.76 -15.28 8.05
CA LEU A 364 9.56 -16.51 7.29
C LEU A 364 9.40 -17.76 8.19
N SER A 365 9.72 -17.65 9.47
CA SER A 365 9.43 -18.67 10.47
C SER A 365 7.92 -18.91 10.66
N GLY A 366 7.10 -17.90 10.41
CA GLY A 366 5.68 -17.91 10.77
C GLY A 366 5.44 -17.70 12.27
N ASP A 367 6.47 -17.39 13.05
CA ASP A 367 6.38 -17.20 14.49
C ASP A 367 6.28 -15.71 14.85
N PRO A 368 5.19 -15.27 15.50
CA PRO A 368 5.04 -13.91 15.99
C PRO A 368 6.16 -13.43 16.93
N GLU A 369 6.82 -14.35 17.64
CA GLU A 369 7.93 -14.04 18.56
C GLU A 369 9.12 -13.41 17.82
N ASP A 370 9.36 -13.80 16.56
CA ASP A 370 10.43 -13.19 15.76
C ASP A 370 10.14 -11.71 15.45
N ILE A 371 8.86 -11.34 15.32
CA ILE A 371 8.48 -9.91 15.19
C ILE A 371 8.67 -9.18 16.51
N ALA A 372 8.29 -9.77 17.65
CA ALA A 372 8.50 -9.14 18.96
C ALA A 372 9.98 -8.86 19.24
N LYS A 373 10.87 -9.78 18.87
CA LYS A 373 12.33 -9.61 18.99
C LYS A 373 12.87 -8.51 18.07
N THR A 374 12.39 -8.46 16.82
CA THR A 374 12.80 -7.41 15.88
C THR A 374 12.24 -6.03 16.29
N ASP A 375 11.02 -5.94 16.81
CA ASP A 375 10.45 -4.70 17.39
C ASP A 375 11.34 -4.19 18.56
N ALA A 376 11.77 -5.08 19.45
CA ALA A 376 12.69 -4.74 20.53
C ALA A 376 14.05 -4.24 20.02
N LYS A 377 14.59 -4.88 18.96
CA LYS A 377 15.84 -4.47 18.33
C LYS A 377 15.74 -3.09 17.67
N VAL A 378 14.60 -2.75 17.07
CA VAL A 378 14.35 -1.39 16.54
C VAL A 378 14.44 -0.36 17.65
N LYS A 379 13.79 -0.61 18.80
CA LYS A 379 13.84 0.32 19.95
C LYS A 379 15.23 0.45 20.54
N GLU A 380 16.00 -0.64 20.57
CA GLU A 380 17.39 -0.65 21.03
C GLU A 380 18.30 0.23 20.15
N LEU A 381 18.16 0.11 18.83
CA LEU A 381 19.03 0.80 17.87
C LEU A 381 18.60 2.27 17.62
N ILE A 382 17.35 2.61 17.86
CA ILE A 382 16.80 3.97 17.69
C ILE A 382 16.20 4.45 19.02
N PRO A 383 17.03 4.63 20.08
CA PRO A 383 16.53 4.91 21.43
C PRO A 383 15.88 6.29 21.58
N ASP A 384 16.30 7.26 20.78
CA ASP A 384 15.91 8.67 20.91
C ASP A 384 14.66 9.03 20.10
N ASN A 385 13.83 8.03 19.70
CA ASN A 385 12.60 8.26 18.95
C ASN A 385 11.35 7.73 19.72
N PRO A 386 10.85 8.48 20.71
CA PRO A 386 9.70 8.05 21.51
C PRO A 386 8.42 7.90 20.69
N HIS A 387 8.29 8.62 19.56
CA HIS A 387 7.15 8.48 18.64
C HIS A 387 7.15 7.11 17.97
N LEU A 388 8.32 6.67 17.45
CA LEU A 388 8.50 5.33 16.87
C LEU A 388 8.27 4.23 17.91
N HIS A 389 8.77 4.41 19.14
CA HIS A 389 8.55 3.44 20.21
C HIS A 389 7.05 3.28 20.52
N ARG A 390 6.32 4.39 20.65
CA ARG A 390 4.86 4.39 20.84
C ARG A 390 4.15 3.66 19.70
N TRP A 391 4.56 3.92 18.45
CA TRP A 391 4.02 3.21 17.29
C TRP A 391 4.20 1.70 17.44
N LEU A 392 5.42 1.22 17.75
CA LEU A 392 5.71 -0.20 17.90
C LEU A 392 4.92 -0.85 19.04
N ASP A 393 4.75 -0.15 20.18
CA ASP A 393 3.94 -0.63 21.29
C ASP A 393 2.47 -0.80 20.90
N MET A 394 1.89 0.20 20.25
CA MET A 394 0.52 0.13 19.75
C MET A 394 0.35 -0.94 18.67
N ALA A 395 1.34 -1.07 17.78
CA ALA A 395 1.29 -2.08 16.73
C ALA A 395 1.35 -3.50 17.31
N ALA A 396 2.17 -3.74 18.33
CA ALA A 396 2.24 -5.03 19.01
C ALA A 396 0.92 -5.39 19.70
N GLU A 397 0.22 -4.39 20.28
CA GLU A 397 -1.05 -4.60 20.96
C GLU A 397 -2.24 -4.77 19.99
N LYS A 398 -2.32 -3.92 18.96
CA LYS A 398 -3.54 -3.72 18.17
C LYS A 398 -3.53 -4.40 16.80
N ILE A 399 -2.36 -4.62 16.19
CA ILE A 399 -2.27 -5.19 14.85
C ILE A 399 -2.23 -6.71 14.94
N LYS A 400 -3.29 -7.36 14.47
CA LYS A 400 -3.32 -8.80 14.24
C LYS A 400 -2.60 -9.13 12.94
N PHE A 401 -1.72 -10.12 12.96
CA PHE A 401 -1.02 -10.56 11.77
C PHE A 401 -1.98 -11.19 10.76
N GLN A 402 -1.76 -10.88 9.49
CA GLN A 402 -2.47 -11.43 8.34
C GLN A 402 -1.46 -12.25 7.51
N GLY A 403 -1.64 -13.56 7.43
CA GLY A 403 -0.64 -14.46 6.84
C GLY A 403 0.65 -14.54 7.67
N LEU A 404 1.81 -14.42 7.03
CA LEU A 404 3.10 -14.38 7.72
C LEU A 404 3.16 -13.19 8.70
N PRO A 405 3.68 -13.39 9.92
CA PRO A 405 3.91 -12.29 10.86
C PRO A 405 4.80 -11.22 10.23
N ALA A 406 4.38 -9.97 10.31
CA ALA A 406 5.08 -8.88 9.67
C ALA A 406 4.94 -7.58 10.48
N ARG A 407 5.83 -6.63 10.24
CA ARG A 407 5.80 -5.30 10.85
C ARG A 407 6.11 -4.23 9.81
N ILE A 408 5.57 -3.04 10.01
CA ILE A 408 5.97 -1.82 9.35
C ILE A 408 6.51 -0.82 10.36
N CYS A 409 7.54 -0.07 9.95
CA CYS A 409 8.20 0.93 10.77
C CYS A 409 8.72 2.04 9.84
N TRP A 410 8.34 3.29 10.08
CA TRP A 410 8.82 4.41 9.28
C TRP A 410 10.15 4.89 9.82
N VAL A 411 11.21 4.59 9.09
CA VAL A 411 12.60 4.96 9.40
C VAL A 411 13.31 5.47 8.16
N GLY A 412 14.38 6.26 8.37
CA GLY A 412 15.04 7.02 7.33
C GLY A 412 16.35 6.46 6.83
N LEU A 413 17.05 7.31 6.09
CA LEU A 413 18.41 7.07 5.64
C LEU A 413 19.35 6.91 6.84
N GLY A 414 20.19 5.88 6.83
CA GLY A 414 21.13 5.54 7.91
C GLY A 414 20.53 4.67 9.03
N ASP A 415 19.21 4.55 9.12
CA ASP A 415 18.56 3.63 10.07
C ASP A 415 18.21 2.28 9.42
N ARG A 416 17.78 2.29 8.15
CA ARG A 416 17.33 1.07 7.45
C ARG A 416 18.43 0.04 7.29
N ASP A 417 19.63 0.45 6.90
CA ASP A 417 20.78 -0.43 6.74
C ASP A 417 21.25 -0.98 8.10
N ARG A 418 21.29 -0.14 9.15
CA ARG A 418 21.63 -0.57 10.53
C ARG A 418 20.63 -1.62 11.04
N LEU A 419 19.34 -1.41 10.85
CA LEU A 419 18.30 -2.37 11.22
C LEU A 419 18.42 -3.67 10.42
N GLY A 420 18.60 -3.57 9.09
CA GLY A 420 18.77 -4.74 8.24
C GLY A 420 19.99 -5.58 8.61
N LEU A 421 21.11 -4.94 8.89
CA LEU A 421 22.33 -5.62 9.36
C LEU A 421 22.10 -6.31 10.72
N ALA A 422 21.43 -5.64 11.66
CA ALA A 422 21.10 -6.23 12.95
C ALA A 422 20.14 -7.43 12.81
N PHE A 423 19.12 -7.34 11.98
CA PHE A 423 18.22 -8.48 11.73
C PHE A 423 18.96 -9.64 11.09
N ASN A 424 19.91 -9.37 10.18
CA ASN A 424 20.74 -10.42 9.59
C ASN A 424 21.64 -11.08 10.65
N GLU A 425 22.20 -10.32 11.58
CA GLU A 425 22.99 -10.85 12.71
C GLU A 425 22.11 -11.69 13.65
N MET A 426 20.90 -11.26 13.97
CA MET A 426 19.96 -12.02 14.79
C MET A 426 19.59 -13.38 14.15
N VAL A 427 19.51 -13.44 12.81
CA VAL A 427 19.36 -14.72 12.09
C VAL A 427 20.62 -15.58 12.22
N ALA A 428 21.81 -14.98 12.00
CA ALA A 428 23.09 -15.69 12.10
C ALA A 428 23.34 -16.30 13.49
N ASN A 429 22.93 -15.59 14.54
CA ASN A 429 23.11 -15.99 15.94
C ASN A 429 22.00 -16.94 16.44
N GLY A 430 20.98 -17.22 15.63
CA GLY A 430 19.84 -18.06 16.01
C GLY A 430 18.86 -17.40 16.99
N GLU A 431 18.91 -16.09 17.15
CA GLU A 431 17.92 -15.31 17.91
C GLU A 431 16.56 -15.31 17.19
N LEU A 432 16.55 -15.22 15.86
CA LEU A 432 15.39 -15.44 15.02
C LEU A 432 15.37 -16.88 14.52
N LYS A 433 14.18 -17.47 14.47
CA LYS A 433 13.99 -18.90 14.12
C LYS A 433 14.24 -19.20 12.64
N ALA A 434 14.03 -18.21 11.77
CA ALA A 434 14.26 -18.29 10.32
C ALA A 434 14.56 -16.90 9.76
N PRO A 435 15.01 -16.80 8.50
CA PRO A 435 15.21 -15.52 7.83
C PRO A 435 14.02 -14.59 7.87
N VAL A 436 14.31 -13.30 7.78
CA VAL A 436 13.31 -12.24 7.57
C VAL A 436 13.48 -11.62 6.19
N VAL A 437 12.38 -11.22 5.61
CA VAL A 437 12.32 -10.49 4.35
C VAL A 437 12.09 -9.03 4.66
N ILE A 438 12.96 -8.15 4.18
CA ILE A 438 12.80 -6.71 4.28
C ILE A 438 12.40 -6.15 2.92
N GLY A 439 11.40 -5.29 2.91
CA GLY A 439 10.98 -4.54 1.75
C GLY A 439 10.38 -3.19 2.17
N ARG A 440 9.72 -2.54 1.24
CA ARG A 440 9.02 -1.29 1.50
C ARG A 440 7.81 -1.15 0.61
N ASP A 441 6.96 -0.18 0.92
CA ASP A 441 5.90 0.21 0.00
C ASP A 441 6.49 0.93 -1.22
N HIS A 442 5.83 0.81 -2.36
CA HIS A 442 6.20 1.54 -3.57
C HIS A 442 5.89 3.04 -3.51
N LEU A 443 5.25 3.50 -2.44
CA LEU A 443 5.04 4.90 -2.11
C LEU A 443 6.31 5.61 -1.63
N ASP A 444 7.38 4.87 -1.37
CA ASP A 444 8.60 5.38 -0.75
C ASP A 444 9.25 6.51 -1.57
N SER A 445 9.93 7.40 -0.90
CA SER A 445 10.32 8.73 -1.37
C SER A 445 11.12 8.77 -2.69
N GLY A 446 11.94 7.75 -2.99
CA GLY A 446 12.76 7.67 -4.20
C GLY A 446 12.20 6.78 -5.30
N SER A 447 11.13 6.04 -5.03
CA SER A 447 10.71 4.91 -5.84
C SER A 447 9.50 5.16 -6.74
N VAL A 448 8.95 6.37 -6.76
CA VAL A 448 7.68 6.65 -7.40
C VAL A 448 7.68 7.99 -8.15
N ALA A 449 6.96 8.04 -9.27
CA ALA A 449 6.50 9.26 -9.92
C ALA A 449 4.97 9.16 -10.04
N SER A 450 4.27 9.99 -9.30
CA SER A 450 2.81 10.00 -9.19
C SER A 450 2.33 11.43 -8.93
N PRO A 451 2.08 12.23 -9.98
CA PRO A 451 1.74 13.65 -9.87
C PRO A 451 0.51 13.95 -9.02
N ASN A 452 -0.42 13.00 -8.92
CA ASN A 452 -1.64 13.16 -8.14
C ASN A 452 -1.54 12.54 -6.73
N ARG A 453 -0.34 12.15 -6.27
CA ARG A 453 -0.15 11.54 -4.95
C ARG A 453 1.24 11.83 -4.36
N GLU A 454 2.24 10.93 -4.56
CA GLU A 454 3.53 11.04 -3.87
C GLU A 454 4.39 12.19 -4.38
N THR A 455 4.27 12.52 -5.65
CA THR A 455 5.04 13.61 -6.26
C THR A 455 4.20 14.82 -6.61
N GLU A 456 3.01 14.94 -6.00
CA GLU A 456 2.16 16.13 -6.14
C GLU A 456 2.90 17.37 -5.58
N ALA A 457 2.88 18.45 -6.35
CA ALA A 457 3.44 19.74 -5.97
C ALA A 457 4.93 19.69 -5.56
N MET A 458 5.75 19.04 -6.36
CA MET A 458 7.21 19.10 -6.20
C MET A 458 7.71 20.56 -6.34
N ALA A 459 8.67 20.95 -5.52
CA ALA A 459 9.12 22.35 -5.45
C ALA A 459 9.65 22.90 -6.79
N ASP A 460 10.19 22.04 -7.64
CA ASP A 460 10.74 22.36 -8.96
C ASP A 460 9.77 22.08 -10.13
N GLY A 461 8.57 21.52 -9.85
CA GLY A 461 7.61 21.13 -10.87
C GLY A 461 7.91 19.79 -11.54
N SER A 462 8.80 18.96 -10.98
CA SER A 462 9.18 17.65 -11.53
C SER A 462 8.19 16.52 -11.20
N ASP A 463 6.94 16.83 -10.88
CA ASP A 463 5.89 15.92 -10.44
C ASP A 463 5.77 14.66 -11.32
N ALA A 464 5.85 14.84 -12.63
CA ALA A 464 5.66 13.77 -13.62
C ALA A 464 6.96 13.16 -14.16
N VAL A 465 8.13 13.51 -13.62
CA VAL A 465 9.41 12.96 -14.07
C VAL A 465 9.60 11.55 -13.53
N SER A 466 9.46 10.54 -14.41
CA SER A 466 9.53 9.14 -14.04
C SER A 466 10.91 8.51 -14.15
N ASP A 467 11.96 9.29 -14.43
CA ASP A 467 13.35 8.82 -14.37
C ASP A 467 13.73 8.29 -12.98
N TRP A 468 13.19 8.91 -11.92
CA TRP A 468 13.50 8.56 -10.53
C TRP A 468 13.13 7.11 -10.15
N PRO A 469 11.91 6.60 -10.36
CA PRO A 469 11.62 5.19 -10.09
C PRO A 469 12.41 4.22 -10.99
N LEU A 470 12.74 4.61 -12.22
CA LEU A 470 13.61 3.82 -13.10
C LEU A 470 15.02 3.72 -12.53
N LEU A 471 15.62 4.86 -12.15
CA LEU A 471 16.94 4.91 -11.51
C LEU A 471 16.96 4.17 -10.17
N ASN A 472 15.89 4.27 -9.38
CA ASN A 472 15.75 3.51 -8.14
C ASN A 472 15.78 2.00 -8.39
N ALA A 473 15.02 1.49 -9.38
CA ALA A 473 15.02 0.07 -9.74
C ALA A 473 16.40 -0.39 -10.25
N LEU A 474 17.05 0.40 -11.10
CA LEU A 474 18.39 0.10 -11.63
C LEU A 474 19.44 0.07 -10.52
N LEU A 475 19.41 1.06 -9.60
CA LEU A 475 20.34 1.14 -8.48
C LEU A 475 20.14 -0.03 -7.49
N ASN A 476 18.90 -0.37 -7.16
CA ASN A 476 18.60 -1.52 -6.31
C ASN A 476 19.07 -2.84 -6.93
N THR A 477 18.93 -2.99 -8.26
CA THR A 477 19.47 -4.13 -9.02
C THR A 477 20.99 -4.17 -8.92
N ALA A 478 21.67 -3.05 -9.16
CA ALA A 478 23.13 -2.95 -9.08
C ALA A 478 23.64 -3.15 -7.63
N SER A 479 22.87 -2.80 -6.62
CA SER A 479 23.20 -2.96 -5.20
C SER A 479 23.06 -4.39 -4.70
N GLY A 480 22.32 -5.26 -5.41
CA GLY A 480 22.15 -6.67 -5.05
C GLY A 480 20.89 -6.96 -4.22
N ALA A 481 19.80 -6.24 -4.42
CA ALA A 481 18.50 -6.59 -3.86
C ALA A 481 18.09 -8.01 -4.29
N THR A 482 17.37 -8.73 -3.43
CA THR A 482 16.98 -10.13 -3.74
C THR A 482 15.96 -10.19 -4.87
N TRP A 483 14.99 -9.26 -4.90
CA TRP A 483 14.19 -9.01 -6.10
C TRP A 483 13.81 -7.54 -6.23
N VAL A 484 13.66 -7.13 -7.48
CA VAL A 484 13.36 -5.75 -7.87
C VAL A 484 12.19 -5.76 -8.85
N SER A 485 11.35 -4.74 -8.77
CA SER A 485 10.19 -4.63 -9.63
C SER A 485 9.99 -3.21 -10.13
N LEU A 486 9.42 -3.09 -11.34
CA LEU A 486 8.99 -1.82 -11.92
C LEU A 486 7.55 -1.96 -12.42
N HIS A 487 6.71 -1.03 -12.04
CA HIS A 487 5.27 -1.07 -12.31
C HIS A 487 4.76 0.24 -12.86
N HIS A 488 3.62 0.15 -13.54
CA HIS A 488 2.86 1.29 -14.01
C HIS A 488 1.42 1.19 -13.51
N GLY A 489 0.80 2.32 -13.18
CA GLY A 489 -0.58 2.41 -12.78
C GLY A 489 -0.79 2.56 -11.28
N GLY A 490 -0.38 1.61 -10.47
CA GLY A 490 -0.49 1.66 -9.02
C GLY A 490 -1.88 2.06 -8.50
N GLY A 491 -1.95 2.67 -7.33
CA GLY A 491 -3.21 3.11 -6.70
C GLY A 491 -3.87 4.34 -7.31
N VAL A 492 -3.25 4.98 -8.31
CA VAL A 492 -3.80 6.14 -9.04
C VAL A 492 -4.24 5.82 -10.46
N GLY A 493 -4.05 4.58 -10.90
CA GLY A 493 -4.56 4.11 -12.18
C GLY A 493 -3.58 4.20 -13.35
N MET A 494 -3.98 3.57 -14.45
CA MET A 494 -3.17 3.47 -15.67
C MET A 494 -2.90 4.86 -16.27
N GLY A 495 -1.63 5.15 -16.55
CA GLY A 495 -1.19 6.44 -17.08
C GLY A 495 -0.79 7.49 -16.02
N PHE A 496 -1.03 7.23 -14.73
CA PHE A 496 -0.88 8.24 -13.68
C PHE A 496 0.23 7.98 -12.68
N SER A 497 0.94 6.85 -12.74
CA SER A 497 2.11 6.60 -11.90
C SER A 497 3.06 5.56 -12.48
N GLN A 498 4.34 5.71 -12.17
CA GLN A 498 5.35 4.65 -12.28
C GLN A 498 6.07 4.49 -10.94
N HIS A 499 6.35 3.26 -10.53
CA HIS A 499 6.94 3.00 -9.23
C HIS A 499 7.75 1.72 -9.21
N ALA A 500 8.75 1.69 -8.34
CA ALA A 500 9.69 0.58 -8.18
C ALA A 500 9.53 -0.09 -6.82
N GLY A 501 9.72 -1.40 -6.77
CA GLY A 501 9.80 -2.22 -5.57
C GLY A 501 11.20 -2.75 -5.36
N MET A 502 11.59 -2.87 -4.09
CA MET A 502 12.85 -3.46 -3.64
C MET A 502 12.57 -4.40 -2.48
N VAL A 503 13.13 -5.60 -2.53
CA VAL A 503 13.07 -6.56 -1.43
C VAL A 503 14.42 -7.24 -1.25
N ILE A 504 14.82 -7.43 0.01
CA ILE A 504 16.08 -8.10 0.39
C ILE A 504 15.85 -9.09 1.53
N VAL A 505 16.60 -10.20 1.50
CA VAL A 505 16.53 -11.27 2.50
C VAL A 505 17.69 -11.14 3.49
N CYS A 506 17.36 -11.20 4.76
CA CYS A 506 18.30 -11.37 5.87
C CYS A 506 18.38 -12.87 6.20
N ASP A 507 19.34 -13.59 5.63
CA ASP A 507 19.51 -15.03 5.79
C ASP A 507 20.62 -15.43 6.77
N GLY A 508 21.23 -14.45 7.42
CA GLY A 508 22.30 -14.63 8.40
C GLY A 508 23.70 -14.76 7.80
N THR A 509 23.85 -14.71 6.47
CA THR A 509 25.16 -14.86 5.83
C THR A 509 25.91 -13.53 5.71
N GLU A 510 27.25 -13.62 5.59
CA GLU A 510 28.10 -12.46 5.29
C GLU A 510 27.79 -11.86 3.92
N ALA A 511 27.44 -12.69 2.95
CA ALA A 511 27.02 -12.25 1.62
C ALA A 511 25.72 -11.42 1.69
N ALA A 512 24.76 -11.85 2.51
CA ALA A 512 23.54 -11.05 2.77
C ALA A 512 23.89 -9.72 3.44
N ALA A 513 24.74 -9.70 4.47
CA ALA A 513 25.14 -8.47 5.14
C ALA A 513 25.74 -7.44 4.17
N LYS A 514 26.60 -7.85 3.25
CA LYS A 514 27.17 -6.96 2.22
C LYS A 514 26.10 -6.36 1.29
N ARG A 515 25.12 -7.15 0.87
CA ARG A 515 24.00 -6.68 0.03
C ARG A 515 23.08 -5.75 0.81
N ILE A 516 22.72 -6.12 2.05
CA ILE A 516 21.85 -5.35 2.94
C ILE A 516 22.42 -3.95 3.15
N GLY A 517 23.71 -3.83 3.52
CA GLY A 517 24.34 -2.54 3.73
C GLY A 517 24.30 -1.63 2.50
N ARG A 518 24.44 -2.17 1.27
CA ARG A 518 24.33 -1.39 0.03
C ARG A 518 22.89 -1.02 -0.27
N VAL A 519 21.99 -1.99 -0.28
CA VAL A 519 20.61 -1.83 -0.74
C VAL A 519 19.83 -0.91 0.19
N LEU A 520 19.89 -1.14 1.50
CA LEU A 520 19.11 -0.39 2.48
C LEU A 520 19.66 1.02 2.76
N TRP A 521 20.91 1.30 2.34
CA TRP A 521 21.43 2.66 2.26
C TRP A 521 21.00 3.36 0.96
N ASN A 522 21.24 2.72 -0.19
CA ASN A 522 21.04 3.32 -1.51
C ASN A 522 19.58 3.60 -1.82
N ASP A 523 18.67 2.71 -1.42
CA ASP A 523 17.25 2.83 -1.71
C ASP A 523 16.62 4.11 -1.11
N PRO A 524 16.70 4.38 0.21
CA PRO A 524 16.20 5.65 0.75
C PRO A 524 17.03 6.86 0.31
N ALA A 525 18.33 6.69 0.02
CA ALA A 525 19.16 7.79 -0.47
C ALA A 525 18.67 8.35 -1.81
N THR A 526 18.09 7.54 -2.71
CA THR A 526 17.48 8.05 -3.94
C THR A 526 16.34 9.02 -3.66
N GLY A 527 15.58 8.80 -2.58
CA GLY A 527 14.54 9.71 -2.14
C GLY A 527 15.06 11.04 -1.60
N VAL A 528 16.13 10.99 -0.80
CA VAL A 528 16.81 12.20 -0.31
C VAL A 528 17.38 12.99 -1.48
N MET A 529 18.09 12.33 -2.41
CA MET A 529 18.68 12.98 -3.59
C MET A 529 17.61 13.64 -4.47
N ARG A 530 16.51 12.96 -4.75
CA ARG A 530 15.40 13.50 -5.53
C ARG A 530 14.84 14.78 -4.93
N HIS A 531 14.63 14.79 -3.60
CA HIS A 531 14.09 15.96 -2.92
C HIS A 531 15.12 17.08 -2.79
N ALA A 532 16.41 16.75 -2.63
CA ALA A 532 17.49 17.71 -2.65
C ALA A 532 17.64 18.37 -4.04
N ASP A 533 17.56 17.57 -5.11
CA ASP A 533 17.58 18.07 -6.49
C ASP A 533 16.40 19.00 -6.78
N ALA A 534 15.23 18.71 -6.22
CA ALA A 534 14.04 19.56 -6.31
C ALA A 534 14.10 20.82 -5.42
N GLY A 535 15.18 21.03 -4.64
CA GLY A 535 15.38 22.25 -3.87
C GLY A 535 14.80 22.27 -2.46
N TYR A 536 14.41 21.10 -1.90
CA TYR A 536 13.96 21.05 -0.51
C TYR A 536 15.14 21.14 0.47
N GLU A 537 15.22 22.24 1.26
CA GLU A 537 16.29 22.49 2.21
C GLU A 537 16.52 21.32 3.20
N ILE A 538 15.43 20.70 3.69
CA ILE A 538 15.51 19.53 4.59
C ILE A 538 16.29 18.39 3.93
N ALA A 539 16.07 18.15 2.64
CA ALA A 539 16.74 17.09 1.90
C ALA A 539 18.19 17.45 1.57
N ILE A 540 18.45 18.72 1.22
CA ILE A 540 19.81 19.25 1.00
C ILE A 540 20.65 19.08 2.28
N ASP A 541 20.09 19.38 3.44
CA ASP A 541 20.79 19.20 4.72
C ASP A 541 21.00 17.73 5.07
N CYS A 542 20.05 16.87 4.76
CA CYS A 542 20.17 15.41 4.96
C CYS A 542 21.23 14.78 4.02
N ALA A 543 21.44 15.36 2.84
CA ALA A 543 22.39 14.89 1.83
C ALA A 543 23.84 15.27 2.11
N LYS A 544 24.11 16.27 2.98
CA LYS A 544 25.46 16.69 3.43
C LYS A 544 26.07 15.69 4.41
#